data_b51bacbda576fc697354c28a5ac05831
#
_entry.id   b51bacbda576fc697354c28a5ac05831
#
_cell.length_a   1.000
_cell.length_b   1.000
_cell.length_c   1.000
_cell.angle_alpha   90.00
_cell.angle_beta   90.00
_cell.angle_gamma   90.00
#
_symmetry.space_group_name_H-M   'P 1'
#
loop_
_entity.id
_entity.type
_entity.pdbx_description
1 polymer ?
#
loop_
_entity_poly.entity_id
_entity_poly.type
_entity_poly.pdbx_seq_one_letter_code
_entity_poly.pdbx_strand_id
1 'polypeptide(L)' 'MERNSRKLMRMLEDDGWLLDRVNGDHHTFKHPQRNKIITITHPRRDLPIGLVRRIYKLAGWRP' A
#
# COMPACT_ATOMS: atom_id res chain seq x y z
N MET A 1 5.73 -8.00 -9.17
CA MET A 1 5.01 -7.19 -8.17
C MET A 1 4.76 -5.80 -8.72
N GLU A 2 3.63 -5.22 -8.37
CA GLU A 2 3.29 -3.88 -8.82
C GLU A 2 4.12 -2.83 -8.08
N ARG A 3 4.78 -1.93 -8.81
CA ARG A 3 5.62 -0.88 -8.23
C ARG A 3 5.09 0.54 -8.45
N ASN A 4 4.02 0.68 -9.21
CA ASN A 4 3.38 1.98 -9.42
C ASN A 4 2.46 2.27 -8.24
N SER A 5 2.65 3.43 -7.58
CA SER A 5 1.92 3.74 -6.36
C SER A 5 0.41 3.80 -6.56
N ARG A 6 -0.05 4.41 -7.65
CA ARG A 6 -1.49 4.51 -7.91
C ARG A 6 -2.13 3.13 -8.06
N LYS A 7 -1.48 2.25 -8.85
CA LYS A 7 -1.99 0.90 -9.06
C LYS A 7 -1.93 0.08 -7.79
N LEU A 8 -0.87 0.24 -7.01
CA LEU A 8 -0.71 -0.47 -5.75
C LEU A 8 -1.77 -0.05 -4.73
N MET A 9 -2.06 1.25 -4.65
CA MET A 9 -3.11 1.76 -3.77
C MET A 9 -4.47 1.20 -4.18
N ARG A 10 -4.73 1.09 -5.49
CA ARG A 10 -5.98 0.50 -5.97
C ARG A 10 -6.09 -0.96 -5.58
N MET A 11 -4.99 -1.71 -5.67
CA MET A 11 -4.97 -3.10 -5.21
C MET A 11 -5.32 -3.19 -3.72
N LEU A 12 -4.80 -2.28 -2.91
CA LEU A 12 -5.13 -2.22 -1.49
C LEU A 12 -6.62 -1.96 -1.28
N GLU A 13 -7.16 -0.96 -1.97
CA GLU A 13 -8.59 -0.62 -1.85
C GLU A 13 -9.47 -1.79 -2.27
N ASP A 14 -9.13 -2.47 -3.35
CA ASP A 14 -9.88 -3.64 -3.82
C ASP A 14 -9.84 -4.78 -2.82
N ASP A 15 -8.81 -4.83 -1.97
CA ASP A 15 -8.65 -5.85 -0.93
C ASP A 15 -9.21 -5.41 0.43
N GLY A 16 -9.94 -4.29 0.46
CA GLY A 16 -10.61 -3.81 1.66
C GLY A 16 -9.80 -2.87 2.54
N TRP A 17 -8.60 -2.47 2.09
CA TRP A 17 -7.83 -1.46 2.81
C TRP A 17 -8.45 -0.08 2.61
N LEU A 18 -8.48 0.71 3.66
CA LEU A 18 -9.08 2.04 3.66
C LEU A 18 -8.00 3.08 3.85
N LEU A 19 -8.06 4.14 3.05
CA LEU A 19 -7.15 5.28 3.23
C LEU A 19 -7.50 5.96 4.54
N ASP A 20 -6.57 5.93 5.48
CA ASP A 20 -6.77 6.49 6.81
C ASP A 20 -6.37 7.96 6.87
N ARG A 21 -5.22 8.29 6.28
CA ARG A 21 -4.74 9.66 6.27
C ARG A 21 -3.69 9.87 5.19
N VAL A 22 -3.55 11.12 4.79
CA VAL A 22 -2.53 11.58 3.87
C VAL A 22 -1.70 12.64 4.58
N ASN A 23 -0.39 12.45 4.61
CA ASN A 23 0.54 13.40 5.20
C ASN A 23 1.63 13.68 4.17
N GLY A 24 1.50 14.80 3.44
CA GLY A 24 2.38 15.08 2.32
C GLY A 24 2.19 14.02 1.24
N ASP A 25 3.28 13.32 0.90
CA ASP A 25 3.23 12.24 -0.07
C ASP A 25 3.05 10.86 0.58
N HIS A 26 2.85 10.81 1.88
CA HIS A 26 2.63 9.55 2.62
C HIS A 26 1.15 9.26 2.74
N HIS A 27 0.70 8.20 2.09
CA HIS A 27 -0.69 7.72 2.12
C HIS A 27 -0.74 6.47 2.99
N THR A 28 -1.44 6.56 4.13
CA THR A 28 -1.51 5.48 5.12
C THR A 28 -2.84 4.77 5.03
N PHE A 29 -2.79 3.46 4.91
CA PHE A 29 -3.96 2.59 4.79
C PHE A 29 -4.08 1.71 6.03
N LYS A 30 -5.32 1.44 6.42
CA LYS A 30 -5.66 0.50 7.48
C LYS A 30 -6.73 -0.46 6.98
N HIS A 31 -6.91 -1.57 7.68
CA HIS A 31 -7.88 -2.58 7.29
C HIS A 31 -8.76 -2.92 8.51
N PRO A 32 -10.10 -2.98 8.33
CA PRO A 32 -11.01 -3.22 9.46
C PRO A 32 -10.82 -4.57 10.13
N GLN A 33 -10.21 -5.54 9.43
CA GLN A 33 -10.02 -6.89 9.95
C GLN A 33 -8.56 -7.22 10.24
N ARG A 34 -7.67 -6.25 10.17
CA ARG A 34 -6.24 -6.44 10.41
C ARG A 34 -5.72 -5.30 11.27
N ASN A 35 -4.74 -5.59 12.14
CA ASN A 35 -4.14 -4.57 13.00
C ASN A 35 -2.83 -4.01 12.47
N LYS A 36 -2.63 -4.04 11.17
CA LYS A 36 -1.42 -3.50 10.53
C LYS A 36 -1.79 -2.30 9.69
N ILE A 37 -0.85 -1.39 9.54
CA ILE A 37 -0.99 -0.25 8.65
C ILE A 37 0.01 -0.36 7.52
N ILE A 38 -0.34 0.19 6.36
CA ILE A 38 0.52 0.21 5.18
C ILE A 38 0.64 1.66 4.74
N THR A 39 1.89 2.14 4.58
CA THR A 39 2.15 3.48 4.10
C THR A 39 2.81 3.42 2.73
N ILE A 40 2.25 4.16 1.77
CA ILE A 40 2.76 4.23 0.40
C ILE A 40 3.13 5.68 0.10
N THR A 41 4.31 5.87 -0.46
CA THR A 41 4.71 7.17 -1.02
C THR A 41 4.04 7.34 -2.38
N HIS A 42 3.22 8.39 -2.52
CA HIS A 42 2.47 8.65 -3.74
C HIS A 42 2.52 10.15 -4.07
N PRO A 43 2.74 10.52 -5.33
CA PRO A 43 2.83 9.66 -6.51
C PRO A 43 4.26 9.16 -6.77
N ARG A 44 4.40 7.89 -7.11
CA ARG A 44 5.68 7.29 -7.51
C ARG A 44 5.41 6.23 -8.58
N ARG A 45 6.11 6.33 -9.69
CA ARG A 45 5.97 5.34 -10.77
C ARG A 45 6.68 4.04 -10.45
N ASP A 46 7.71 4.12 -9.63
CA ASP A 46 8.65 3.02 -9.44
C ASP A 46 9.10 2.96 -7.99
N LEU A 47 8.20 2.48 -7.15
CA LEU A 47 8.49 2.33 -5.72
C LEU A 47 9.65 1.35 -5.52
N PRO A 48 10.51 1.58 -4.50
CA PRO A 48 11.59 0.65 -4.21
C PRO A 48 11.05 -0.77 -4.01
N ILE A 49 11.75 -1.75 -4.57
CA ILE A 49 11.29 -3.13 -4.55
C ILE A 49 11.17 -3.68 -3.11
N GLY A 50 12.06 -3.25 -2.21
CA GLY A 50 12.00 -3.67 -0.82
C GLY A 50 10.72 -3.20 -0.13
N LEU A 51 10.29 -1.97 -0.42
CA LEU A 51 9.03 -1.44 0.11
C LEU A 51 7.84 -2.21 -0.44
N VAL A 52 7.82 -2.47 -1.75
CA VAL A 52 6.73 -3.20 -2.40
C VAL A 52 6.64 -4.62 -1.83
N ARG A 53 7.77 -5.27 -1.64
CA ARG A 53 7.82 -6.60 -1.05
C ARG A 53 7.23 -6.61 0.36
N ARG A 54 7.57 -5.59 1.14
CA ARG A 54 7.01 -5.44 2.49
C ARG A 54 5.50 -5.24 2.46
N ILE A 55 5.01 -4.42 1.54
CA ILE A 55 3.58 -4.17 1.38
C ILE A 55 2.85 -5.47 1.04
N TYR A 56 3.37 -6.24 0.10
CA TYR A 56 2.78 -7.53 -0.25
C TYR A 56 2.71 -8.45 0.96
N LYS A 57 3.78 -8.50 1.74
CA LYS A 57 3.83 -9.32 2.95
C LYS A 57 2.78 -8.88 3.97
N LEU A 58 2.69 -7.55 4.22
CA LEU A 58 1.73 -7.00 5.18
C LEU A 58 0.29 -7.23 4.73
N ALA A 59 0.03 -7.15 3.44
CA ALA A 59 -1.30 -7.36 2.87
C ALA A 59 -1.65 -8.85 2.75
N GLY A 60 -0.67 -9.73 2.90
CA GLY A 60 -0.90 -11.16 2.74
C GLY A 60 -0.97 -11.59 1.30
N TRP A 61 -0.40 -10.82 0.38
CA TRP A 61 -0.41 -11.14 -1.05
C TRP A 61 0.80 -11.96 -1.44
N ARG A 62 0.60 -12.80 -2.46
CA ARG A 62 1.72 -13.48 -3.12
C ARG A 62 2.17 -12.64 -4.30
N PRO A 63 3.49 -12.52 -4.50
CA PRO A 63 4.00 -11.80 -5.67
C PRO A 63 3.72 -12.51 -6.97
#